data_d66d6c713818fe6cafefe9a4fe1c13ee
#
_entry.id   d66d6c713818fe6cafefe9a4fe1c13ee
#
_cell.length_a   1.000
_cell.length_b   1.000
_cell.length_c   1.000
_cell.angle_alpha   90.00
_cell.angle_beta   90.00
_cell.angle_gamma   90.00
#
_symmetry.space_group_name_H-M   'P 1'
#
loop_
_entity.id
_entity.type
_entity.pdbx_description
1 polymer ?
#
loop_
_entity_poly.entity_id
_entity_poly.type
_entity_poly.pdbx_seq_one_letter_code
_entity_poly.pdbx_strand_id
1 'polypeptide(L)'
;MSSNKKLFIQTIGCQMNDTDSQHIQAELEKHKGYTTTQNMEEADLIIINTCSVREKPVSKLFSEIGQFNKKKKQGAKIGVCGCTASHLGEDIIKRAPYVDFVLGARNISKIKDVVDVKGSVEISIDNDESMYEFSTAKTNQYRASVNISVGCDKKCTYCIVPSTRGEEISIPPEMIVEQVRKSVVLGAVEVT
;
A
#
# COMPACT_ATOMS: atom_id res chain seq x y z
N MET A 1 12.41 26.16 -1.84
CA MET A 1 10.95 26.07 -2.05
C MET A 1 10.60 24.60 -2.11
N SER A 2 10.03 24.04 -1.05
CA SER A 2 9.58 22.64 -1.05
C SER A 2 8.38 22.54 -1.98
N SER A 3 8.54 21.95 -3.18
CA SER A 3 7.40 21.68 -4.05
C SER A 3 6.51 20.68 -3.33
N ASN A 4 5.30 21.07 -3.02
CA ASN A 4 4.31 20.24 -2.33
C ASN A 4 3.87 19.13 -3.30
N LYS A 5 4.57 17.99 -3.27
CA LYS A 5 4.29 16.84 -4.15
C LYS A 5 2.93 16.24 -3.79
N LYS A 6 2.09 15.99 -4.78
CA LYS A 6 0.75 15.43 -4.60
C LYS A 6 0.74 13.91 -4.80
N LEU A 7 0.12 13.20 -3.87
CA LEU A 7 -0.07 11.77 -3.86
C LEU A 7 -1.55 11.43 -4.08
N PHE A 8 -1.85 10.61 -5.08
CA PHE A 8 -3.15 9.99 -5.27
C PHE A 8 -3.04 8.48 -5.02
N ILE A 9 -3.92 7.93 -4.17
CA ILE A 9 -3.97 6.49 -3.88
C ILE A 9 -5.35 5.96 -4.26
N GLN A 10 -5.37 4.98 -5.16
CA GLN A 10 -6.54 4.18 -5.49
C GLN A 10 -6.45 2.83 -4.77
N THR A 11 -7.31 2.60 -3.80
CA THR A 11 -7.40 1.30 -3.12
C THR A 11 -8.49 0.45 -3.76
N ILE A 12 -8.15 -0.78 -4.15
CA ILE A 12 -9.07 -1.75 -4.74
C ILE A 12 -8.91 -3.06 -3.98
N GLY A 13 -9.68 -3.28 -2.91
CA GLY A 13 -9.44 -4.50 -2.14
C GLY A 13 -10.32 -4.69 -0.91
N CYS A 14 -9.70 -5.20 0.13
CA CYS A 14 -10.28 -5.45 1.44
C CYS A 14 -9.75 -4.43 2.46
N GLN A 15 -10.23 -4.51 3.68
CA GLN A 15 -9.82 -3.62 4.78
C GLN A 15 -8.30 -3.62 5.03
N MET A 16 -7.60 -4.74 4.81
CA MET A 16 -6.14 -4.78 4.89
C MET A 16 -5.48 -3.85 3.87
N ASN A 17 -6.02 -3.75 2.65
CA ASN A 17 -5.51 -2.81 1.66
C ASN A 17 -5.78 -1.35 2.05
N ASP A 18 -6.88 -1.08 2.75
CA ASP A 18 -7.15 0.28 3.27
C ASP A 18 -6.09 0.66 4.32
N THR A 19 -5.75 -0.27 5.22
CA THR A 19 -4.68 -0.07 6.21
C THR A 19 -3.31 0.09 5.54
N ASP A 20 -2.99 -0.74 4.55
CA ASP A 20 -1.76 -0.63 3.77
C ASP A 20 -1.67 0.76 3.08
N SER A 21 -2.78 1.26 2.53
CA SER A 21 -2.83 2.57 1.89
C SER A 21 -2.63 3.73 2.87
N GLN A 22 -3.17 3.63 4.07
CA GLN A 22 -2.93 4.60 5.13
C GLN A 22 -1.46 4.62 5.56
N HIS A 23 -0.83 3.44 5.64
CA HIS A 23 0.59 3.35 5.96
C HIS A 23 1.46 3.96 4.85
N ILE A 24 1.19 3.64 3.58
CA ILE A 24 1.85 4.26 2.41
C ILE A 24 1.76 5.79 2.48
N GLN A 25 0.56 6.31 2.74
CA GLN A 25 0.35 7.75 2.87
C GLN A 25 1.24 8.35 3.96
N ALA A 26 1.22 7.77 5.16
CA ALA A 26 1.97 8.29 6.31
C ALA A 26 3.48 8.26 6.07
N GLU A 27 4.02 7.19 5.49
CA GLU A 27 5.45 7.07 5.16
C GLU A 27 5.88 8.12 4.12
N LEU A 28 5.07 8.33 3.08
CA LEU A 28 5.37 9.31 2.04
C LEU A 28 5.20 10.76 2.52
N GLU A 29 4.22 11.05 3.37
CA GLU A 29 4.08 12.36 4.02
C GLU A 29 5.30 12.68 4.89
N LYS A 30 5.67 11.73 5.76
CA LYS A 30 6.74 11.90 6.75
C LYS A 30 8.12 12.02 6.10
N HIS A 31 8.43 11.16 5.12
CA HIS A 31 9.78 11.00 4.60
C HIS A 31 10.04 11.67 3.26
N LYS A 32 9.00 11.96 2.47
CA LYS A 32 9.14 12.50 1.12
C LYS A 32 8.35 13.79 0.88
N GLY A 33 7.61 14.27 1.90
CA GLY A 33 6.87 15.53 1.83
C GLY A 33 5.69 15.51 0.84
N TYR A 34 5.09 14.34 0.60
CA TYR A 34 3.86 14.25 -0.17
C TYR A 34 2.66 14.74 0.61
N THR A 35 1.66 15.29 -0.08
CA THR A 35 0.32 15.55 0.45
C THR A 35 -0.71 14.85 -0.42
N THR A 36 -1.74 14.30 0.20
CA THR A 36 -2.78 13.57 -0.54
C THR A 36 -3.67 14.50 -1.37
N THR A 37 -4.12 14.01 -2.52
CA THR A 37 -5.12 14.64 -3.37
C THR A 37 -6.19 13.65 -3.79
N GLN A 38 -7.43 14.13 -3.99
CA GLN A 38 -8.51 13.33 -4.59
C GLN A 38 -8.53 13.45 -6.12
N ASN A 39 -7.75 14.37 -6.69
CA ASN A 39 -7.66 14.54 -8.13
C ASN A 39 -6.39 13.87 -8.67
N MET A 40 -6.58 12.75 -9.38
CA MET A 40 -5.49 11.97 -9.98
C MET A 40 -4.69 12.79 -11.01
N GLU A 41 -5.32 13.69 -11.74
CA GLU A 41 -4.68 14.47 -12.80
C GLU A 41 -3.68 15.52 -12.25
N GLU A 42 -3.79 15.86 -10.97
CA GLU A 42 -2.85 16.75 -10.27
C GLU A 42 -1.69 16.02 -9.58
N ALA A 43 -1.78 14.68 -9.47
CA ALA A 43 -0.82 13.90 -8.70
C ALA A 43 0.56 13.85 -9.34
N ASP A 44 1.59 13.96 -8.52
CA ASP A 44 2.99 13.67 -8.87
C ASP A 44 3.30 12.18 -8.76
N LEU A 45 2.54 11.50 -7.90
CA LEU A 45 2.62 10.07 -7.65
C LEU A 45 1.22 9.48 -7.58
N ILE A 46 0.98 8.47 -8.39
CA ILE A 46 -0.26 7.69 -8.41
C ILE A 46 0.07 6.29 -7.91
N ILE A 47 -0.62 5.85 -6.87
CA ILE A 47 -0.47 4.48 -6.34
C ILE A 47 -1.78 3.74 -6.50
N ILE A 48 -1.69 2.51 -7.02
CA ILE A 48 -2.81 1.56 -7.06
C ILE A 48 -2.48 0.44 -6.09
N ASN A 49 -3.19 0.41 -4.97
CA ASN A 49 -3.08 -0.66 -3.98
C ASN A 49 -4.21 -1.67 -4.20
N THR A 50 -3.86 -2.93 -4.48
CA THR A 50 -4.83 -3.90 -4.98
C THR A 50 -4.70 -5.26 -4.33
N CYS A 51 -5.87 -5.93 -4.20
CA CYS A 51 -6.04 -7.27 -3.67
C CYS A 51 -5.99 -8.32 -4.78
N SER A 52 -5.48 -9.51 -4.47
CA SER A 52 -5.42 -10.65 -5.40
C SER A 52 -6.37 -11.81 -5.03
N VAL A 53 -7.21 -11.63 -4.01
CA VAL A 53 -8.13 -12.70 -3.53
C VAL A 53 -9.20 -13.07 -4.57
N ARG A 54 -9.44 -12.21 -5.57
CA ARG A 54 -10.40 -12.45 -6.65
C ARG A 54 -9.79 -12.08 -8.00
N GLU A 55 -10.23 -12.73 -9.10
CA GLU A 55 -9.76 -12.39 -10.46
C GLU A 55 -10.13 -10.98 -10.92
N LYS A 56 -11.30 -10.48 -10.51
CA LYS A 56 -11.77 -9.13 -10.89
C LYS A 56 -10.81 -7.98 -10.53
N PRO A 57 -10.16 -7.95 -9.36
CA PRO A 57 -9.15 -6.94 -9.05
C PRO A 57 -7.95 -6.95 -9.99
N VAL A 58 -7.50 -8.11 -10.47
CA VAL A 58 -6.34 -8.22 -11.37
C VAL A 58 -6.66 -7.62 -12.75
N SER A 59 -7.79 -7.99 -13.34
CA SER A 59 -8.22 -7.41 -14.63
C SER A 59 -8.49 -5.91 -14.52
N LYS A 60 -9.11 -5.49 -13.41
CA LYS A 60 -9.37 -4.08 -13.11
C LYS A 60 -8.07 -3.29 -12.96
N LEU A 61 -7.04 -3.87 -12.33
CA LEU A 61 -5.73 -3.23 -12.19
C LEU A 61 -5.19 -2.73 -13.53
N PHE A 62 -5.07 -3.60 -14.54
CA PHE A 62 -4.50 -3.21 -15.83
C PHE A 62 -5.35 -2.19 -16.58
N SER A 63 -6.68 -2.26 -16.44
CA SER A 63 -7.58 -1.24 -16.97
C SER A 63 -7.35 0.12 -16.33
N GLU A 64 -7.26 0.18 -15.01
CA GLU A 64 -7.03 1.42 -14.23
C GLU A 64 -5.64 2.01 -14.53
N ILE A 65 -4.57 1.17 -14.52
CA ILE A 65 -3.23 1.62 -14.85
C ILE A 65 -3.20 2.26 -16.25
N GLY A 66 -3.87 1.63 -17.23
CA GLY A 66 -3.96 2.15 -18.59
C GLY A 66 -4.68 3.49 -18.67
N GLN A 67 -5.76 3.67 -17.92
CA GLN A 67 -6.49 4.93 -17.84
C GLN A 67 -5.63 6.03 -17.16
N PHE A 68 -4.98 5.70 -16.05
CA PHE A 68 -4.14 6.66 -15.33
C PHE A 68 -2.95 7.11 -16.17
N ASN A 69 -2.32 6.18 -16.90
CA ASN A 69 -1.22 6.56 -17.78
C ASN A 69 -1.62 7.54 -18.89
N LYS A 70 -2.87 7.45 -19.39
CA LYS A 70 -3.39 8.37 -20.40
C LYS A 70 -3.71 9.76 -19.84
N LYS A 71 -4.09 9.84 -18.57
CA LYS A 71 -4.62 11.07 -17.95
C LYS A 71 -3.65 11.73 -16.97
N LYS A 72 -2.60 11.01 -16.54
CA LYS A 72 -1.64 11.58 -15.58
C LYS A 72 -0.92 12.80 -16.15
N LYS A 73 -0.57 13.73 -15.28
CA LYS A 73 0.28 14.85 -15.71
C LYS A 73 1.67 14.38 -16.16
N GLN A 74 2.32 15.17 -16.99
CA GLN A 74 3.68 14.87 -17.46
C GLN A 74 4.64 14.75 -16.27
N GLY A 75 5.45 13.69 -16.25
CA GLY A 75 6.41 13.41 -15.18
C GLY A 75 5.82 12.73 -13.93
N ALA A 76 4.50 12.54 -13.85
CA ALA A 76 3.90 11.79 -12.75
C ALA A 76 4.28 10.31 -12.81
N LYS A 77 4.59 9.74 -11.63
CA LYS A 77 4.94 8.32 -11.46
C LYS A 77 3.70 7.48 -11.20
N ILE A 78 3.76 6.20 -11.56
CA ILE A 78 2.75 5.19 -11.25
C ILE A 78 3.39 4.04 -10.49
N GLY A 79 2.90 3.75 -9.28
CA GLY A 79 3.28 2.58 -8.48
C GLY A 79 2.12 1.60 -8.31
N VAL A 80 2.43 0.32 -8.26
CA VAL A 80 1.47 -0.75 -7.94
C VAL A 80 1.88 -1.42 -6.64
N CYS A 81 0.94 -1.48 -5.68
CA CYS A 81 1.17 -2.03 -4.35
C CYS A 81 0.15 -3.12 -4.00
N GLY A 82 0.44 -3.86 -2.93
CA GLY A 82 -0.48 -4.80 -2.31
C GLY A 82 -0.36 -6.25 -2.80
N CYS A 83 -1.39 -7.06 -2.50
CA CYS A 83 -1.33 -8.50 -2.76
C CYS A 83 -1.17 -8.86 -4.25
N THR A 84 -1.78 -8.08 -5.17
CA THR A 84 -1.58 -8.32 -6.60
C THR A 84 -0.14 -8.00 -7.02
N ALA A 85 0.49 -6.99 -6.41
CA ALA A 85 1.91 -6.69 -6.61
C ALA A 85 2.78 -7.86 -6.15
N SER A 86 2.53 -8.43 -4.95
CA SER A 86 3.22 -9.64 -4.47
C SER A 86 3.06 -10.83 -5.40
N HIS A 87 1.85 -11.00 -5.97
CA HIS A 87 1.51 -12.16 -6.81
C HIS A 87 2.12 -12.09 -8.22
N LEU A 88 2.04 -10.93 -8.86
CA LEU A 88 2.46 -10.76 -10.26
C LEU A 88 3.90 -10.26 -10.40
N GLY A 89 4.42 -9.54 -9.42
CA GLY A 89 5.80 -9.06 -9.43
C GLY A 89 6.18 -8.31 -10.71
N GLU A 90 7.28 -8.78 -11.32
CA GLU A 90 7.82 -8.21 -12.57
C GLU A 90 6.85 -8.25 -13.76
N ASP A 91 5.89 -9.16 -13.77
CA ASP A 91 4.94 -9.28 -14.89
C ASP A 91 4.04 -8.03 -15.01
N ILE A 92 3.90 -7.26 -13.92
CA ILE A 92 3.23 -5.97 -13.98
C ILE A 92 3.99 -5.01 -14.89
N ILE A 93 5.31 -4.87 -14.69
CA ILE A 93 6.16 -3.98 -15.50
C ILE A 93 6.26 -4.47 -16.94
N LYS A 94 6.37 -5.80 -17.16
CA LYS A 94 6.39 -6.38 -18.50
C LYS A 94 5.12 -6.06 -19.30
N ARG A 95 3.94 -6.13 -18.65
CA ARG A 95 2.64 -5.82 -19.27
C ARG A 95 2.31 -4.33 -19.35
N ALA A 96 2.84 -3.54 -18.41
CA ALA A 96 2.63 -2.10 -18.30
C ALA A 96 3.97 -1.36 -18.05
N PRO A 97 4.82 -1.17 -19.08
CA PRO A 97 6.17 -0.61 -18.94
C PRO A 97 6.23 0.84 -18.42
N TYR A 98 5.08 1.49 -18.32
CA TYR A 98 4.92 2.83 -17.75
C TYR A 98 4.62 2.82 -16.25
N VAL A 99 4.61 1.65 -15.60
CA VAL A 99 4.65 1.52 -14.14
C VAL A 99 6.08 1.74 -13.68
N ASP A 100 6.28 2.64 -12.73
CA ASP A 100 7.60 3.04 -12.26
C ASP A 100 8.13 2.10 -11.18
N PHE A 101 7.27 1.52 -10.33
CA PHE A 101 7.66 0.54 -9.32
C PHE A 101 6.53 -0.40 -8.92
N VAL A 102 6.91 -1.56 -8.37
CA VAL A 102 5.99 -2.59 -7.85
C VAL A 102 6.40 -2.93 -6.42
N LEU A 103 5.45 -2.88 -5.47
CA LEU A 103 5.70 -3.08 -4.05
C LEU A 103 4.72 -4.10 -3.47
N GLY A 104 5.23 -5.23 -3.00
CA GLY A 104 4.44 -6.29 -2.38
C GLY A 104 3.78 -5.85 -1.07
N ALA A 105 2.72 -6.56 -0.69
CA ALA A 105 1.96 -6.26 0.52
C ALA A 105 2.79 -6.36 1.82
N ARG A 106 3.87 -7.13 1.78
CA ARG A 106 4.80 -7.32 2.91
C ARG A 106 5.83 -6.19 3.02
N ASN A 107 6.02 -5.43 1.94
CA ASN A 107 7.10 -4.46 1.80
C ASN A 107 6.61 -3.00 1.87
N ILE A 108 5.39 -2.76 2.35
CA ILE A 108 4.75 -1.43 2.34
C ILE A 108 5.61 -0.36 3.03
N SER A 109 6.29 -0.69 4.12
CA SER A 109 7.20 0.23 4.84
C SER A 109 8.41 0.68 4.01
N LYS A 110 8.80 -0.10 2.98
CA LYS A 110 9.89 0.24 2.06
C LYS A 110 9.48 1.23 0.96
N ILE A 111 8.23 1.72 0.96
CA ILE A 111 7.72 2.66 -0.07
C ILE A 111 8.61 3.89 -0.24
N LYS A 112 9.15 4.43 0.86
CA LYS A 112 10.07 5.57 0.86
C LYS A 112 11.37 5.34 0.08
N ASP A 113 11.81 4.08 0.00
CA ASP A 113 13.08 3.70 -0.63
C ASP A 113 12.88 3.40 -2.13
N VAL A 114 11.74 2.81 -2.49
CA VAL A 114 11.47 2.39 -3.87
C VAL A 114 10.82 3.47 -4.74
N VAL A 115 10.12 4.42 -4.16
CA VAL A 115 9.35 5.44 -4.88
C VAL A 115 10.18 6.28 -5.86
N ASP A 116 11.47 6.42 -5.61
CA ASP A 116 12.38 7.18 -6.46
C ASP A 116 13.20 6.31 -7.42
N VAL A 117 13.10 4.98 -7.33
CA VAL A 117 13.85 4.02 -8.14
C VAL A 117 12.96 3.45 -9.24
N LYS A 118 13.19 3.89 -10.48
CA LYS A 118 12.43 3.43 -11.64
C LYS A 118 12.70 1.95 -11.94
N GLY A 119 11.64 1.18 -12.17
CA GLY A 119 11.72 -0.26 -12.46
C GLY A 119 11.94 -1.12 -11.22
N SER A 120 11.86 -0.55 -10.01
CA SER A 120 12.01 -1.30 -8.78
C SER A 120 10.84 -2.28 -8.58
N VAL A 121 11.19 -3.54 -8.24
CA VAL A 121 10.23 -4.58 -7.87
C VAL A 121 10.67 -5.16 -6.52
N GLU A 122 9.93 -4.84 -5.47
CA GLU A 122 10.20 -5.30 -4.11
C GLU A 122 9.00 -6.13 -3.63
N ILE A 123 9.15 -7.44 -3.68
CA ILE A 123 8.10 -8.42 -3.35
C ILE A 123 8.59 -9.52 -2.42
N SER A 124 9.75 -9.31 -1.75
CA SER A 124 10.30 -10.26 -0.79
C SER A 124 9.28 -10.54 0.33
N ILE A 125 9.31 -11.77 0.84
CA ILE A 125 8.46 -12.21 1.95
C ILE A 125 9.30 -12.31 3.24
N ASP A 126 10.41 -11.59 3.30
CA ASP A 126 11.31 -11.61 4.45
C ASP A 126 10.64 -11.01 5.69
N ASN A 127 10.96 -11.60 6.83
CA ASN A 127 10.50 -11.10 8.12
C ASN A 127 11.38 -9.91 8.52
N ASP A 128 10.90 -8.71 8.23
CA ASP A 128 11.54 -7.45 8.60
C ASP A 128 10.76 -6.82 9.76
N GLU A 129 11.47 -6.39 10.80
CA GLU A 129 10.87 -5.71 11.97
C GLU A 129 10.13 -4.41 11.59
N SER A 130 10.48 -3.79 10.46
CA SER A 130 9.74 -2.63 9.93
C SER A 130 8.26 -2.91 9.65
N MET A 131 7.87 -4.18 9.55
CA MET A 131 6.46 -4.61 9.42
C MET A 131 5.61 -4.24 10.64
N TYR A 132 6.23 -4.06 11.81
CA TYR A 132 5.55 -3.65 13.02
C TYR A 132 5.38 -2.13 13.12
N GLU A 133 6.10 -1.36 12.31
CA GLU A 133 6.01 0.10 12.27
C GLU A 133 4.82 0.55 11.43
N PHE A 134 3.62 0.36 11.95
CA PHE A 134 2.43 0.95 11.31
C PHE A 134 2.36 2.43 11.65
N SER A 135 2.68 3.29 10.67
CA SER A 135 2.41 4.71 10.79
C SER A 135 0.91 4.94 10.72
N THR A 136 0.34 5.54 11.73
CA THR A 136 -1.03 6.03 11.68
C THR A 136 -1.06 7.33 10.88
N ALA A 137 -1.57 7.29 9.65
CA ALA A 137 -1.87 8.50 8.91
C ALA A 137 -2.92 9.31 9.67
N LYS A 138 -2.82 10.64 9.62
CA LYS A 138 -3.92 11.52 10.04
C LYS A 138 -5.07 11.32 9.05
N THR A 139 -5.93 10.35 9.32
CA THR A 139 -7.17 10.19 8.58
C THR A 139 -8.26 10.94 9.35
N ASN A 140 -9.08 11.74 8.66
CA ASN A 140 -10.32 12.31 9.20
C ASN A 140 -11.40 11.22 9.40
N GLN A 141 -10.98 10.01 9.74
CA GLN A 141 -11.87 8.87 9.91
C GLN A 141 -12.15 8.68 11.39
N TYR A 142 -13.42 8.65 11.73
CA TYR A 142 -13.90 8.29 13.06
C TYR A 142 -13.55 6.84 13.44
N ARG A 143 -13.11 6.05 12.47
CA ARG A 143 -12.84 4.62 12.60
C ARG A 143 -11.36 4.34 12.28
N ALA A 144 -10.66 3.64 13.18
CA ALA A 144 -9.29 3.18 12.98
C ALA A 144 -9.25 1.66 12.83
N SER A 145 -8.47 1.17 11.86
CA SER A 145 -8.14 -0.24 11.74
C SER A 145 -6.75 -0.49 12.33
N VAL A 146 -6.64 -1.45 13.24
CA VAL A 146 -5.38 -1.83 13.88
C VAL A 146 -5.09 -3.28 13.56
N ASN A 147 -3.99 -3.55 12.89
CA ASN A 147 -3.56 -4.91 12.59
C ASN A 147 -3.06 -5.59 13.86
N ILE A 148 -3.53 -6.82 14.12
CA ILE A 148 -3.07 -7.67 15.23
C ILE A 148 -2.18 -8.80 14.73
N SER A 149 -2.28 -9.17 13.47
CA SER A 149 -1.43 -10.14 12.79
C SER A 149 -1.35 -9.86 11.29
N VAL A 150 -0.30 -10.35 10.63
CA VAL A 150 -0.11 -10.30 9.18
C VAL A 150 0.32 -11.68 8.70
N GLY A 151 -0.16 -12.09 7.51
CA GLY A 151 0.13 -13.41 6.95
C GLY A 151 -0.82 -14.49 7.44
N CYS A 152 -0.50 -15.76 7.15
CA CYS A 152 -1.32 -16.90 7.60
C CYS A 152 -0.58 -18.23 7.37
N ASP A 153 -0.54 -19.09 8.40
CA ASP A 153 0.09 -20.42 8.36
C ASP A 153 -0.84 -21.53 7.86
N LYS A 154 -2.10 -21.20 7.59
CA LYS A 154 -3.07 -22.18 7.10
C LYS A 154 -2.79 -22.56 5.65
N LYS A 155 -3.01 -23.84 5.32
CA LYS A 155 -2.77 -24.44 3.99
C LYS A 155 -4.06 -24.67 3.22
N CYS A 156 -4.98 -23.71 3.23
CA CYS A 156 -6.22 -23.79 2.47
C CYS A 156 -5.89 -23.81 0.96
N THR A 157 -6.39 -24.78 0.22
CA THR A 157 -6.00 -25.05 -1.17
C THR A 157 -6.29 -23.91 -2.14
N TYR A 158 -7.26 -23.03 -1.82
CA TYR A 158 -7.65 -21.90 -2.65
C TYR A 158 -7.10 -20.55 -2.17
N CYS A 159 -6.36 -20.53 -1.05
CA CYS A 159 -5.97 -19.28 -0.41
C CYS A 159 -4.63 -18.76 -0.89
N ILE A 160 -4.60 -17.53 -1.38
CA ILE A 160 -3.39 -16.86 -1.85
C ILE A 160 -2.63 -16.12 -0.73
N VAL A 161 -3.21 -15.99 0.48
CA VAL A 161 -2.63 -15.16 1.55
C VAL A 161 -1.21 -15.60 1.93
N PRO A 162 -0.90 -16.89 2.14
CA PRO A 162 0.46 -17.30 2.48
C PRO A 162 1.51 -16.91 1.42
N SER A 163 1.14 -16.94 0.14
CA SER A 163 2.07 -16.58 -0.95
C SER A 163 2.21 -15.08 -1.17
N THR A 164 1.27 -14.25 -0.69
CA THR A 164 1.31 -12.80 -0.90
C THR A 164 1.65 -12.00 0.35
N ARG A 165 1.32 -12.55 1.53
CA ARG A 165 1.58 -11.92 2.83
C ARG A 165 2.47 -12.77 3.74
N GLY A 166 2.91 -13.96 3.29
CA GLY A 166 3.81 -14.85 4.01
C GLY A 166 3.19 -15.57 5.21
N GLU A 167 4.04 -16.14 6.05
CA GLU A 167 3.68 -16.78 7.30
C GLU A 167 3.02 -15.79 8.28
N GLU A 168 2.25 -16.33 9.24
CA GLU A 168 1.58 -15.52 10.25
C GLU A 168 2.60 -14.94 11.22
N ILE A 169 2.55 -13.61 11.37
CA ILE A 169 3.30 -12.88 12.37
C ILE A 169 2.33 -12.11 13.23
N SER A 170 2.31 -12.42 14.52
CA SER A 170 1.53 -11.68 15.52
C SER A 170 2.23 -10.39 15.91
N ILE A 171 1.49 -9.28 15.96
CA ILE A 171 2.02 -7.99 16.41
C ILE A 171 2.08 -8.00 17.95
N PRO A 172 3.19 -7.56 18.57
CA PRO A 172 3.30 -7.46 20.01
C PRO A 172 2.16 -6.65 20.64
N PRO A 173 1.53 -7.12 21.73
CA PRO A 173 0.39 -6.44 22.35
C PRO A 173 0.66 -4.99 22.72
N GLU A 174 1.88 -4.66 23.13
CA GLU A 174 2.28 -3.30 23.50
C GLU A 174 2.20 -2.36 22.29
N MET A 175 2.58 -2.83 21.11
CA MET A 175 2.51 -2.08 19.86
C MET A 175 1.06 -1.88 19.42
N ILE A 176 0.21 -2.90 19.60
CA ILE A 176 -1.23 -2.79 19.31
C ILE A 176 -1.87 -1.71 20.19
N VAL A 177 -1.61 -1.76 21.51
CA VAL A 177 -2.14 -0.76 22.46
C VAL A 177 -1.65 0.64 22.11
N GLU A 178 -0.38 0.78 21.72
CA GLU A 178 0.17 2.08 21.33
C GLU A 178 -0.49 2.62 20.04
N GLN A 179 -0.75 1.77 19.06
CA GLN A 179 -1.48 2.14 17.84
C GLN A 179 -2.90 2.61 18.16
N VAL A 180 -3.61 1.88 19.03
CA VAL A 180 -4.96 2.28 19.49
C VAL A 180 -4.90 3.65 20.14
N ARG A 181 -3.96 3.89 21.08
CA ARG A 181 -3.80 5.19 21.74
C ARG A 181 -3.54 6.33 20.73
N LYS A 182 -2.64 6.13 19.78
CA LYS A 182 -2.36 7.11 18.70
C LYS A 182 -3.61 7.39 17.87
N SER A 183 -4.36 6.36 17.52
CA SER A 183 -5.60 6.49 16.75
C SER A 183 -6.65 7.32 17.49
N VAL A 184 -6.83 7.08 18.79
CA VAL A 184 -7.76 7.83 19.65
C VAL A 184 -7.32 9.31 19.75
N VAL A 185 -6.03 9.59 19.95
CA VAL A 185 -5.49 10.96 19.97
C VAL A 185 -5.74 11.67 18.64
N LEU A 186 -5.74 10.96 17.52
CA LEU A 186 -6.03 11.50 16.19
C LEU A 186 -7.54 11.63 15.91
N GLY A 187 -8.42 11.24 16.84
CA GLY A 187 -9.86 11.44 16.75
C GLY A 187 -10.68 10.20 16.41
N ALA A 188 -10.09 9.00 16.41
CA ALA A 188 -10.84 7.77 16.23
C ALA A 188 -11.76 7.53 17.44
N VAL A 189 -13.02 7.21 17.15
CA VAL A 189 -14.05 6.84 18.16
C VAL A 189 -14.44 5.37 18.08
N GLU A 190 -13.98 4.69 17.04
CA GLU A 190 -14.15 3.24 16.83
C GLU A 190 -12.83 2.63 16.38
N VAL A 191 -12.48 1.46 16.93
CA VAL A 191 -11.28 0.69 16.55
C VAL A 191 -11.72 -0.72 16.13
N THR A 192 -11.21 -1.18 15.01
CA THR A 192 -11.48 -2.52 14.44
C THR A 192 -10.18 -3.27 14.24
#